data_3f792a78e95e4d565ed8053f18423881
#
_entry.id   3f792a78e95e4d565ed8053f18423881
#
_cell.length_a   1.000
_cell.length_b   1.000
_cell.length_c   1.000
_cell.angle_alpha   90.00
_cell.angle_beta   90.00
_cell.angle_gamma   90.00
#
_symmetry.space_group_name_H-M   'P 1'
#
loop_
_entity.id
_entity.type
_entity.pdbx_description
1 polymer ?
#
loop_
_entity_poly.entity_id
_entity_poly.type
_entity_poly.pdbx_seq_one_letter_code
_entity_poly.pdbx_strand_id
1 'polypeptide(L)'
;MDIAIVGASGYAGGDLIRLLLTHPQANIVCATSRKLAGTPVTKDHIHLKNLIDLDYTNPDVNDIDADFAFLAVPHTAAMQYALQLRERGIKTVDLSADYRLPQDIYEKTYGVKHTAYFKAPYGIPELHRNEVRGADFVANPGCFPTGATLAAAPVADIAATIIYDSKSGVSGAGDSVSETTHYPNVDENIAPYKITAHRHLPEMKQEAAFLGSSAKIYFTPHLLPAIRGI
;
A
#
# COMPACT_ATOMS: atom_id res chain seq x y z
N MET A 1 6.12 -21.17 -4.43
CA MET A 1 4.92 -20.53 -3.87
C MET A 1 4.31 -19.72 -4.99
N ASP A 2 3.09 -20.06 -5.37
CA ASP A 2 2.37 -19.40 -6.44
C ASP A 2 1.71 -18.10 -5.95
N ILE A 3 1.91 -17.02 -6.70
CA ILE A 3 1.55 -15.68 -6.27
C ILE A 3 0.60 -15.04 -7.28
N ALA A 4 -0.49 -14.49 -6.76
CA ALA A 4 -1.41 -13.63 -7.48
C ALA A 4 -1.18 -12.15 -7.10
N ILE A 5 -1.21 -11.25 -8.09
CA ILE A 5 -1.17 -9.80 -7.88
C ILE A 5 -2.47 -9.21 -8.40
N VAL A 6 -3.35 -8.84 -7.50
CA VAL A 6 -4.66 -8.24 -7.84
C VAL A 6 -4.47 -6.73 -8.00
N GLY A 7 -4.75 -6.21 -9.19
CA GLY A 7 -4.49 -4.81 -9.54
C GLY A 7 -3.07 -4.54 -10.02
N ALA A 8 -2.52 -5.46 -10.78
CA ALA A 8 -1.12 -5.50 -11.21
C ALA A 8 -0.72 -4.37 -12.19
N SER A 9 -1.67 -3.69 -12.85
CA SER A 9 -1.37 -2.65 -13.85
C SER A 9 -1.01 -1.27 -13.28
N GLY A 10 -1.17 -1.06 -11.97
CA GLY A 10 -0.73 0.17 -11.31
C GLY A 10 0.78 0.19 -11.01
N TYR A 11 1.32 1.34 -10.60
CA TYR A 11 2.74 1.48 -10.25
C TYR A 11 3.20 0.49 -9.19
N ALA A 12 2.42 0.32 -8.11
CA ALA A 12 2.73 -0.65 -7.06
C ALA A 12 2.72 -2.09 -7.58
N GLY A 13 1.79 -2.43 -8.48
CA GLY A 13 1.73 -3.74 -9.12
C GLY A 13 2.97 -4.04 -9.96
N GLY A 14 3.41 -3.08 -10.77
CA GLY A 14 4.63 -3.22 -11.58
C GLY A 14 5.90 -3.36 -10.73
N ASP A 15 6.00 -2.60 -9.63
CA ASP A 15 7.13 -2.74 -8.70
C ASP A 15 7.10 -4.08 -7.94
N LEU A 16 5.92 -4.58 -7.56
CA LEU A 16 5.76 -5.92 -6.98
C LEU A 16 6.25 -7.01 -7.95
N ILE A 17 5.80 -6.97 -9.21
CA ILE A 17 6.26 -7.94 -10.22
C ILE A 17 7.78 -7.90 -10.31
N ARG A 18 8.38 -6.72 -10.45
CA ARG A 18 9.85 -6.55 -10.53
C ARG A 18 10.57 -7.14 -9.34
N LEU A 19 10.08 -6.94 -8.13
CA LEU A 19 10.70 -7.47 -6.90
C LEU A 19 10.53 -8.98 -6.79
N LEU A 20 9.34 -9.50 -7.11
CA LEU A 20 9.04 -10.92 -7.01
C LEU A 20 9.77 -11.76 -8.05
N LEU A 21 10.06 -11.21 -9.23
CA LEU A 21 10.87 -11.90 -10.25
C LEU A 21 12.29 -12.28 -9.77
N THR A 22 12.82 -11.57 -8.79
CA THR A 22 14.13 -11.86 -8.19
C THR A 22 14.02 -12.67 -6.89
N HIS A 23 12.82 -12.95 -6.40
CA HIS A 23 12.61 -13.68 -5.16
C HIS A 23 12.67 -15.19 -5.40
N PRO A 24 13.57 -15.94 -4.72
CA PRO A 24 13.86 -17.33 -5.06
C PRO A 24 12.72 -18.32 -4.86
N GLN A 25 11.70 -17.95 -4.11
CA GLN A 25 10.54 -18.80 -3.78
C GLN A 25 9.24 -18.31 -4.43
N ALA A 26 9.27 -17.21 -5.18
CA ALA A 26 8.08 -16.62 -5.77
C ALA A 26 7.91 -17.08 -7.23
N ASN A 27 6.70 -17.50 -7.58
CA ASN A 27 6.28 -17.79 -8.93
C ASN A 27 5.00 -16.98 -9.21
N ILE A 28 5.06 -15.98 -10.08
CA ILE A 28 3.90 -15.15 -10.38
C ILE A 28 3.01 -15.88 -11.39
N VAL A 29 1.86 -16.38 -10.94
CA VAL A 29 0.91 -17.14 -11.76
C VAL A 29 -0.28 -16.32 -12.24
N CYS A 30 -0.58 -15.19 -11.57
CA CYS A 30 -1.73 -14.36 -11.89
C CYS A 30 -1.41 -12.88 -11.67
N ALA A 31 -1.65 -12.07 -12.71
CA ALA A 31 -1.59 -10.62 -12.63
C ALA A 31 -2.92 -10.05 -13.15
N THR A 32 -3.71 -9.39 -12.28
CA THR A 32 -5.03 -8.96 -12.71
C THR A 32 -5.09 -7.48 -13.10
N SER A 33 -5.87 -7.20 -14.12
CA SER A 33 -6.27 -5.85 -14.50
C SER A 33 -7.63 -5.88 -15.20
N ARG A 34 -8.61 -5.15 -14.67
CA ARG A 34 -9.92 -5.05 -15.31
C ARG A 34 -9.90 -4.37 -16.68
N LYS A 35 -8.97 -3.42 -16.87
CA LYS A 35 -8.89 -2.62 -18.12
C LYS A 35 -8.04 -3.29 -19.20
N LEU A 36 -7.07 -4.09 -18.80
CA LEU A 36 -6.00 -4.59 -19.68
C LEU A 36 -6.01 -6.13 -19.82
N ALA A 37 -7.03 -6.80 -19.31
CA ALA A 37 -7.17 -8.25 -19.44
C ALA A 37 -6.97 -8.70 -20.90
N GLY A 38 -6.17 -9.75 -21.10
CA GLY A 38 -5.79 -10.29 -22.42
C GLY A 38 -4.65 -9.52 -23.10
N THR A 39 -3.98 -8.61 -22.41
CA THR A 39 -2.78 -7.93 -22.95
C THR A 39 -1.55 -8.26 -22.11
N PRO A 40 -0.34 -8.29 -22.71
CA PRO A 40 0.89 -8.55 -21.97
C PRO A 40 1.15 -7.55 -20.85
N VAL A 41 1.61 -8.02 -19.70
CA VAL A 41 2.02 -7.18 -18.55
C VAL A 41 3.08 -6.16 -18.97
N THR A 42 3.93 -6.53 -19.93
CA THR A 42 5.00 -5.67 -20.47
C THR A 42 4.49 -4.50 -21.31
N LYS A 43 3.18 -4.44 -21.61
CA LYS A 43 2.58 -3.31 -22.33
C LYS A 43 2.63 -2.03 -21.50
N ASP A 44 2.32 -2.11 -20.21
CA ASP A 44 2.36 -0.97 -19.28
C ASP A 44 3.69 -0.90 -18.53
N HIS A 45 4.22 -2.06 -18.19
CA HIS A 45 5.47 -2.21 -17.45
C HIS A 45 6.61 -2.55 -18.42
N ILE A 46 6.95 -1.61 -19.32
CA ILE A 46 7.94 -1.83 -20.39
C ILE A 46 9.32 -2.24 -19.85
N HIS A 47 9.65 -1.85 -18.63
CA HIS A 47 10.90 -2.24 -17.95
C HIS A 47 10.97 -3.73 -17.60
N LEU A 48 9.84 -4.46 -17.67
CA LEU A 48 9.77 -5.90 -17.46
C LEU A 48 9.89 -6.70 -18.76
N LYS A 49 10.10 -6.04 -19.90
CA LYS A 49 10.25 -6.69 -21.21
C LYS A 49 11.42 -7.69 -21.18
N ASN A 50 11.18 -8.89 -21.68
CA ASN A 50 12.09 -10.04 -21.66
C ASN A 50 12.40 -10.61 -20.25
N LEU A 51 11.73 -10.15 -19.20
CA LEU A 51 11.88 -10.68 -17.85
C LEU A 51 10.67 -11.54 -17.43
N ILE A 52 9.50 -11.29 -18.01
CA ILE A 52 8.27 -12.03 -17.74
C ILE A 52 7.47 -12.18 -19.04
N ASP A 53 6.86 -13.36 -19.18
CA ASP A 53 5.89 -13.68 -20.23
C ASP A 53 4.57 -14.02 -19.53
N LEU A 54 3.75 -13.01 -19.29
CA LEU A 54 2.49 -13.11 -18.57
C LEU A 54 1.51 -12.07 -19.10
N ASP A 55 0.28 -12.49 -19.36
CA ASP A 55 -0.82 -11.60 -19.71
C ASP A 55 -1.62 -11.19 -18.49
N TYR A 56 -2.17 -9.99 -18.51
CA TYR A 56 -3.18 -9.61 -17.55
C TYR A 56 -4.43 -10.45 -17.70
N THR A 57 -4.99 -10.86 -16.58
CA THR A 57 -6.28 -11.55 -16.49
C THR A 57 -7.29 -10.74 -15.68
N ASN A 58 -8.54 -11.17 -15.68
CA ASN A 58 -9.58 -10.61 -14.78
C ASN A 58 -10.51 -11.73 -14.33
N PRO A 59 -9.99 -12.75 -13.62
CA PRO A 59 -10.81 -13.84 -13.11
C PRO A 59 -11.76 -13.38 -12.01
N ASP A 60 -12.80 -14.17 -11.74
CA ASP A 60 -13.48 -14.09 -10.45
C ASP A 60 -12.49 -14.41 -9.31
N VAL A 61 -12.73 -13.86 -8.12
CA VAL A 61 -11.85 -14.13 -6.96
C VAL A 61 -11.76 -15.63 -6.65
N ASN A 62 -12.85 -16.34 -6.89
CA ASN A 62 -12.92 -17.78 -6.67
C ASN A 62 -12.09 -18.61 -7.68
N ASP A 63 -11.73 -18.03 -8.80
CA ASP A 63 -10.92 -18.67 -9.84
C ASP A 63 -9.42 -18.35 -9.73
N ILE A 64 -9.02 -17.52 -8.76
CA ILE A 64 -7.61 -17.22 -8.47
C ILE A 64 -6.98 -18.45 -7.81
N ASP A 65 -6.15 -19.19 -8.52
CA ASP A 65 -5.40 -20.33 -7.99
C ASP A 65 -3.98 -19.88 -7.62
N ALA A 66 -3.75 -19.66 -6.33
CA ALA A 66 -2.47 -19.19 -5.79
C ALA A 66 -2.33 -19.52 -4.30
N ASP A 67 -1.10 -19.65 -3.81
CA ASP A 67 -0.79 -19.80 -2.37
C ASP A 67 -0.86 -18.46 -1.64
N PHE A 68 -0.56 -17.36 -2.37
CA PHE A 68 -0.37 -16.04 -1.81
C PHE A 68 -0.92 -14.96 -2.75
N ALA A 69 -1.52 -13.91 -2.20
CA ALA A 69 -2.05 -12.79 -2.96
C ALA A 69 -1.54 -11.44 -2.45
N PHE A 70 -1.22 -10.54 -3.37
CA PHE A 70 -1.05 -9.12 -3.09
C PHE A 70 -2.25 -8.34 -3.64
N LEU A 71 -2.89 -7.53 -2.80
CA LEU A 71 -3.96 -6.62 -3.22
C LEU A 71 -3.37 -5.24 -3.49
N ALA A 72 -3.02 -4.96 -4.73
CA ALA A 72 -2.53 -3.66 -5.21
C ALA A 72 -3.67 -2.83 -5.84
N VAL A 73 -4.82 -2.82 -5.17
CA VAL A 73 -6.05 -2.17 -5.63
C VAL A 73 -6.28 -0.82 -4.95
N PRO A 74 -7.10 0.07 -5.53
CA PRO A 74 -7.50 1.31 -4.87
C PRO A 74 -8.16 1.05 -3.51
N HIS A 75 -8.08 2.05 -2.62
CA HIS A 75 -8.83 2.03 -1.35
C HIS A 75 -10.31 1.74 -1.61
N THR A 76 -10.97 1.05 -0.70
CA THR A 76 -12.35 0.54 -0.76
C THR A 76 -12.56 -0.69 -1.64
N ALA A 77 -11.59 -1.04 -2.50
CA ALA A 77 -11.72 -2.19 -3.38
C ALA A 77 -11.22 -3.50 -2.73
N ALA A 78 -10.28 -3.44 -1.80
CA ALA A 78 -9.73 -4.64 -1.15
C ALA A 78 -10.79 -5.41 -0.35
N MET A 79 -11.79 -4.74 0.21
CA MET A 79 -12.93 -5.36 0.91
C MET A 79 -13.67 -6.42 0.08
N GLN A 80 -13.66 -6.26 -1.26
CA GLN A 80 -14.33 -7.18 -2.18
C GLN A 80 -13.58 -8.50 -2.35
N TYR A 81 -12.27 -8.51 -2.09
CA TYR A 81 -11.38 -9.66 -2.28
C TYR A 81 -11.02 -10.34 -0.97
N ALA A 82 -10.81 -9.55 0.09
CA ALA A 82 -10.15 -9.97 1.32
C ALA A 82 -10.82 -11.18 2.01
N LEU A 83 -12.16 -11.15 2.19
CA LEU A 83 -12.88 -12.26 2.82
C LEU A 83 -12.81 -13.53 1.99
N GLN A 84 -13.04 -13.44 0.68
CA GLN A 84 -13.04 -14.59 -0.22
C GLN A 84 -11.67 -15.26 -0.30
N LEU A 85 -10.60 -14.47 -0.43
CA LEU A 85 -9.23 -15.01 -0.41
C LEU A 85 -8.91 -15.69 0.91
N ARG A 86 -9.32 -15.08 2.02
CA ARG A 86 -9.11 -15.64 3.37
C ARG A 86 -9.88 -16.94 3.59
N GLU A 87 -11.15 -17.02 3.15
CA GLU A 87 -11.99 -18.23 3.23
C GLU A 87 -11.37 -19.39 2.42
N ARG A 88 -10.66 -19.08 1.35
CA ARG A 88 -9.93 -20.04 0.53
C ARG A 88 -8.54 -20.39 1.08
N GLY A 89 -8.13 -19.79 2.18
CA GLY A 89 -6.82 -20.03 2.80
C GLY A 89 -5.64 -19.39 2.03
N ILE A 90 -5.91 -18.46 1.11
CA ILE A 90 -4.87 -17.74 0.37
C ILE A 90 -4.30 -16.66 1.26
N LYS A 91 -3.02 -16.77 1.62
CA LYS A 91 -2.33 -15.75 2.41
C LYS A 91 -2.26 -14.44 1.65
N THR A 92 -2.57 -13.31 2.32
CA THR A 92 -2.76 -12.05 1.61
C THR A 92 -1.99 -10.90 2.27
N VAL A 93 -1.36 -10.06 1.45
CA VAL A 93 -0.90 -8.73 1.85
C VAL A 93 -1.71 -7.67 1.11
N ASP A 94 -2.40 -6.83 1.87
CA ASP A 94 -3.22 -5.73 1.33
C ASP A 94 -2.42 -4.42 1.33
N LEU A 95 -2.18 -3.86 0.14
CA LEU A 95 -1.52 -2.58 -0.03
C LEU A 95 -2.50 -1.40 0.02
N SER A 96 -3.80 -1.67 0.06
CA SER A 96 -4.82 -0.62 0.25
C SER A 96 -4.83 -0.09 1.68
N ALA A 97 -5.71 0.87 1.97
CA ALA A 97 -5.87 1.38 3.33
C ALA A 97 -6.93 0.64 4.15
N ASP A 98 -7.62 -0.33 3.54
CA ASP A 98 -8.91 -0.81 4.05
C ASP A 98 -8.79 -1.53 5.41
N TYR A 99 -7.63 -2.15 5.70
CA TYR A 99 -7.43 -2.94 6.92
C TYR A 99 -6.37 -2.38 7.89
N ARG A 100 -5.85 -1.16 7.64
CA ARG A 100 -4.76 -0.57 8.42
C ARG A 100 -5.17 -0.02 9.78
N LEU A 101 -6.43 0.42 9.89
CA LEU A 101 -6.96 1.13 11.05
C LEU A 101 -8.14 0.36 11.67
N PRO A 102 -8.47 0.58 12.96
CA PRO A 102 -9.75 0.17 13.51
C PRO A 102 -10.92 0.67 12.66
N GLN A 103 -12.00 -0.11 12.58
CA GLN A 103 -13.11 0.14 11.67
C GLN A 103 -13.69 1.55 11.79
N ASP A 104 -13.94 2.01 13.01
CA ASP A 104 -14.50 3.33 13.28
C ASP A 104 -13.58 4.47 12.83
N ILE A 105 -12.27 4.30 13.06
CA ILE A 105 -11.24 5.25 12.61
C ILE A 105 -11.14 5.25 11.08
N TYR A 106 -11.17 4.06 10.45
CA TYR A 106 -11.16 3.93 9.00
C TYR A 106 -12.36 4.63 8.38
N GLU A 107 -13.59 4.31 8.84
CA GLU A 107 -14.83 4.87 8.31
C GLU A 107 -14.85 6.41 8.46
N LYS A 108 -14.39 6.93 9.59
CA LYS A 108 -14.25 8.38 9.81
C LYS A 108 -13.23 9.02 8.88
N THR A 109 -12.09 8.35 8.65
CA THR A 109 -10.96 8.90 7.89
C THR A 109 -11.23 8.88 6.38
N TYR A 110 -11.85 7.83 5.89
CA TYR A 110 -12.10 7.61 4.46
C TYR A 110 -13.52 7.99 4.02
N GLY A 111 -14.45 8.22 4.96
CA GLY A 111 -15.82 8.62 4.67
C GLY A 111 -16.69 7.52 4.05
N VAL A 112 -16.30 6.26 4.22
CA VAL A 112 -16.98 5.09 3.65
C VAL A 112 -17.22 4.03 4.72
N LYS A 113 -18.31 3.25 4.57
CA LYS A 113 -18.57 2.09 5.43
C LYS A 113 -17.68 0.93 5.05
N HIS A 114 -17.09 0.27 6.05
CA HIS A 114 -16.34 -0.95 5.84
C HIS A 114 -17.29 -2.15 5.83
N THR A 115 -17.39 -2.84 4.70
CA THR A 115 -18.37 -3.92 4.49
C THR A 115 -17.89 -5.31 4.89
N ALA A 116 -16.59 -5.48 5.12
CA ALA A 116 -15.95 -6.78 5.32
C ALA A 116 -14.81 -6.72 6.36
N TYR A 117 -15.01 -5.97 7.46
CA TYR A 117 -13.96 -5.69 8.42
C TYR A 117 -13.57 -6.92 9.25
N PHE A 118 -12.27 -7.09 9.40
CA PHE A 118 -11.62 -7.90 10.44
C PHE A 118 -10.30 -7.23 10.82
N LYS A 119 -9.83 -7.50 12.04
CA LYS A 119 -8.55 -6.97 12.49
C LYS A 119 -7.40 -7.71 11.81
N ALA A 120 -6.51 -6.99 11.14
CA ALA A 120 -5.30 -7.50 10.53
C ALA A 120 -4.04 -6.96 11.25
N PRO A 121 -2.94 -7.72 11.32
CA PRO A 121 -1.64 -7.20 11.72
C PRO A 121 -1.19 -6.06 10.82
N TYR A 122 -0.60 -5.03 11.44
CA TYR A 122 -0.03 -3.91 10.70
C TYR A 122 1.37 -4.27 10.19
N GLY A 123 1.60 -4.12 8.89
CA GLY A 123 2.72 -4.72 8.16
C GLY A 123 4.04 -3.96 8.24
N ILE A 124 4.52 -3.62 9.45
CA ILE A 124 5.90 -3.16 9.70
C ILE A 124 6.63 -4.27 10.45
N PRO A 125 7.30 -5.21 9.74
CA PRO A 125 7.93 -6.38 10.36
C PRO A 125 9.02 -6.04 11.39
N GLU A 126 9.63 -4.87 11.30
CA GLU A 126 10.61 -4.37 12.26
C GLU A 126 10.01 -4.22 13.67
N LEU A 127 8.73 -3.89 13.76
CA LEU A 127 8.02 -3.65 15.01
C LEU A 127 7.01 -4.75 15.35
N HIS A 128 6.35 -5.32 14.34
CA HIS A 128 5.26 -6.29 14.47
C HIS A 128 5.62 -7.69 13.96
N ARG A 129 6.89 -8.07 14.00
CA ARG A 129 7.40 -9.33 13.40
C ARG A 129 6.64 -10.58 13.78
N ASN A 130 6.31 -10.73 15.05
CA ASN A 130 5.65 -11.95 15.54
C ASN A 130 4.21 -12.05 15.06
N GLU A 131 3.51 -10.92 14.97
CA GLU A 131 2.14 -10.84 14.48
C GLU A 131 2.10 -11.10 12.96
N VAL A 132 3.01 -10.49 12.22
CA VAL A 132 3.12 -10.64 10.75
C VAL A 132 3.48 -12.09 10.36
N ARG A 133 4.42 -12.72 11.09
CA ARG A 133 4.89 -14.08 10.78
C ARG A 133 3.78 -15.13 10.82
N GLY A 134 2.83 -14.98 11.73
CA GLY A 134 1.74 -15.94 11.91
C GLY A 134 0.46 -15.62 11.15
N ALA A 135 0.43 -14.51 10.41
CA ALA A 135 -0.79 -13.99 9.82
C ALA A 135 -1.14 -14.63 8.48
N ASP A 136 -2.44 -14.83 8.25
CA ASP A 136 -2.98 -15.17 6.94
C ASP A 136 -3.33 -13.92 6.12
N PHE A 137 -3.45 -12.77 6.78
CA PHE A 137 -3.70 -11.49 6.15
C PHE A 137 -2.91 -10.38 6.85
N VAL A 138 -2.21 -9.54 6.10
CA VAL A 138 -1.41 -8.43 6.60
C VAL A 138 -1.83 -7.13 5.93
N ALA A 139 -2.11 -6.10 6.73
CA ALA A 139 -2.37 -4.76 6.24
C ALA A 139 -1.04 -4.00 6.06
N ASN A 140 -0.58 -3.87 4.82
CA ASN A 140 0.65 -3.14 4.50
C ASN A 140 0.46 -1.64 4.77
N PRO A 141 1.37 -0.96 5.48
CA PRO A 141 1.23 0.44 5.88
C PRO A 141 1.18 1.40 4.70
N GLY A 142 0.70 2.60 4.95
CA GLY A 142 0.87 3.72 4.03
C GLY A 142 2.35 4.09 3.87
N CYS A 143 2.71 4.66 2.73
CA CYS A 143 4.09 5.00 2.42
C CYS A 143 4.71 5.99 3.42
N PHE A 144 4.01 7.07 3.76
CA PHE A 144 4.48 8.00 4.81
C PHE A 144 4.50 7.37 6.21
N PRO A 145 3.46 6.63 6.67
CA PRO A 145 3.50 5.96 7.97
C PRO A 145 4.67 5.01 8.14
N THR A 146 5.07 4.29 7.09
CA THR A 146 6.25 3.41 7.13
C THR A 146 7.50 4.16 7.55
N GLY A 147 7.86 5.20 6.80
CA GLY A 147 9.06 6.00 7.10
C GLY A 147 8.95 6.76 8.42
N ALA A 148 7.78 7.36 8.69
CA ALA A 148 7.54 8.13 9.90
C ALA A 148 7.64 7.27 11.17
N THR A 149 7.03 6.09 11.17
CA THR A 149 7.04 5.18 12.31
C THR A 149 8.44 4.65 12.60
N LEU A 150 9.14 4.19 11.57
CA LEU A 150 10.51 3.68 11.74
C LEU A 150 11.49 4.79 12.19
N ALA A 151 11.34 6.00 11.66
CA ALA A 151 12.18 7.14 12.07
C ALA A 151 11.91 7.58 13.52
N ALA A 152 10.66 7.51 13.97
CA ALA A 152 10.29 7.91 15.33
C ALA A 152 10.53 6.81 16.37
N ALA A 153 10.54 5.54 15.99
CA ALA A 153 10.61 4.40 16.92
C ALA A 153 11.70 4.53 18.00
N PRO A 154 12.94 4.99 17.70
CA PRO A 154 13.98 5.11 18.71
C PRO A 154 13.74 6.16 19.81
N VAL A 155 12.81 7.09 19.60
CA VAL A 155 12.57 8.25 20.48
C VAL A 155 11.09 8.45 20.84
N ALA A 156 10.22 7.54 20.40
CA ALA A 156 8.78 7.71 20.50
C ALA A 156 8.29 7.86 21.95
N ASP A 157 8.86 7.12 22.88
CA ASP A 157 8.50 7.06 24.30
C ASP A 157 8.97 8.27 25.11
N ILE A 158 9.99 8.99 24.63
CA ILE A 158 10.57 10.15 25.34
C ILE A 158 10.20 11.48 24.70
N ALA A 159 9.69 11.48 23.47
CA ALA A 159 9.35 12.70 22.76
C ALA A 159 8.06 13.33 23.29
N ALA A 160 8.06 14.65 23.56
CA ALA A 160 6.86 15.41 23.89
C ALA A 160 6.09 15.87 22.64
N THR A 161 6.81 16.03 21.52
CA THR A 161 6.24 16.45 20.23
C THR A 161 7.04 15.82 19.10
N ILE A 162 6.33 15.29 18.11
CA ILE A 162 6.92 14.75 16.88
C ILE A 162 6.32 15.52 15.70
N ILE A 163 7.17 16.08 14.86
CA ILE A 163 6.79 16.81 13.66
C ILE A 163 7.36 16.07 12.45
N TYR A 164 6.47 15.52 11.62
CA TYR A 164 6.85 14.91 10.36
C TYR A 164 6.70 15.92 9.22
N ASP A 165 7.82 16.41 8.75
CA ASP A 165 7.93 17.24 7.56
C ASP A 165 8.42 16.38 6.40
N SER A 166 7.47 15.75 5.70
CA SER A 166 7.75 14.67 4.76
C SER A 166 7.67 15.15 3.31
N LYS A 167 8.52 14.57 2.47
CA LYS A 167 8.61 14.86 1.05
C LYS A 167 8.32 13.58 0.25
N SER A 168 7.54 13.70 -0.84
CA SER A 168 7.18 12.56 -1.69
C SER A 168 7.32 12.91 -3.16
N GLY A 169 7.82 11.97 -3.94
CA GLY A 169 7.70 11.99 -5.38
C GLY A 169 6.24 11.82 -5.84
N VAL A 170 5.97 12.19 -7.09
CA VAL A 170 4.61 12.27 -7.65
C VAL A 170 3.93 10.91 -7.87
N SER A 171 4.68 9.82 -8.04
CA SER A 171 4.11 8.49 -8.25
C SER A 171 3.29 7.98 -7.06
N GLY A 172 3.45 8.58 -5.87
CA GLY A 172 2.62 8.29 -4.70
C GLY A 172 1.14 8.67 -4.88
N ALA A 173 0.81 9.52 -5.83
CA ALA A 173 -0.57 9.86 -6.21
C ALA A 173 -1.23 8.83 -7.14
N GLY A 174 -0.48 7.83 -7.63
CA GLY A 174 -0.94 6.85 -8.61
C GLY A 174 -0.75 7.31 -10.06
N ASP A 175 -1.33 6.57 -10.98
CA ASP A 175 -1.23 6.77 -12.43
C ASP A 175 -2.27 7.76 -12.99
N SER A 176 -3.23 8.16 -12.18
CA SER A 176 -4.29 9.06 -12.61
C SER A 176 -3.78 10.49 -12.78
N VAL A 177 -4.04 11.08 -13.95
CA VAL A 177 -3.68 12.47 -14.25
C VAL A 177 -4.47 13.42 -13.36
N SER A 178 -3.77 14.38 -12.73
CA SER A 178 -4.38 15.42 -11.91
C SER A 178 -3.64 16.75 -12.07
N GLU A 179 -4.30 17.84 -11.76
CA GLU A 179 -3.68 19.16 -11.77
C GLU A 179 -2.44 19.24 -10.86
N THR A 180 -2.53 18.62 -9.67
CA THR A 180 -1.44 18.62 -8.68
C THR A 180 -0.24 17.78 -9.08
N THR A 181 -0.38 16.86 -10.02
CA THR A 181 0.69 15.99 -10.54
C THR A 181 1.08 16.33 -11.98
N HIS A 182 0.45 17.36 -12.56
CA HIS A 182 0.77 17.84 -13.90
C HIS A 182 2.17 18.45 -13.95
N TYR A 183 2.98 18.04 -14.94
CA TYR A 183 4.40 18.36 -15.00
C TYR A 183 4.74 19.85 -14.78
N PRO A 184 4.09 20.82 -15.46
CA PRO A 184 4.39 22.25 -15.24
C PRO A 184 4.06 22.78 -13.84
N ASN A 185 3.20 22.08 -13.07
CA ASN A 185 2.84 22.47 -11.72
C ASN A 185 3.78 21.85 -10.67
N VAL A 186 4.47 20.79 -11.03
CA VAL A 186 5.35 20.03 -10.13
C VAL A 186 6.82 20.39 -10.35
N ASP A 187 7.23 20.61 -11.59
CA ASP A 187 8.63 20.85 -11.92
C ASP A 187 9.14 22.13 -11.26
N GLU A 188 10.37 22.08 -10.72
CA GLU A 188 11.01 23.16 -9.98
C GLU A 188 10.20 23.67 -8.76
N ASN A 189 9.24 22.89 -8.24
CA ASN A 189 8.33 23.29 -7.18
C ASN A 189 8.33 22.30 -6.01
N ILE A 190 8.13 22.82 -4.79
CA ILE A 190 7.90 22.06 -3.56
C ILE A 190 6.59 22.55 -2.96
N ALA A 191 5.54 21.74 -3.05
CA ALA A 191 4.21 22.13 -2.63
C ALA A 191 3.69 21.30 -1.46
N PRO A 192 3.36 21.90 -0.30
CA PRO A 192 2.64 21.20 0.76
C PRO A 192 1.22 20.89 0.31
N TYR A 193 0.70 19.73 0.73
CA TYR A 193 -0.68 19.34 0.43
C TYR A 193 -1.35 18.67 1.61
N LYS A 194 -2.69 18.72 1.67
CA LYS A 194 -3.50 18.13 2.76
C LYS A 194 -2.94 18.39 4.15
N ILE A 195 -2.47 19.61 4.40
CA ILE A 195 -1.93 20.05 5.68
C ILE A 195 -2.97 19.77 6.77
N THR A 196 -2.57 19.10 7.86
CA THR A 196 -3.40 18.66 8.99
C THR A 196 -4.55 17.69 8.65
N ALA A 197 -4.81 17.41 7.39
CA ALA A 197 -5.95 16.61 6.91
C ALA A 197 -5.54 15.35 6.13
N HIS A 198 -4.27 14.96 6.15
CA HIS A 198 -3.80 13.79 5.40
C HIS A 198 -4.26 12.49 6.06
N ARG A 199 -4.79 11.57 5.24
CA ARG A 199 -5.34 10.26 5.68
C ARG A 199 -4.34 9.33 6.36
N HIS A 200 -3.05 9.57 6.23
CA HIS A 200 -2.00 8.79 6.91
C HIS A 200 -1.74 9.24 8.36
N LEU A 201 -2.24 10.40 8.78
CA LEU A 201 -2.03 10.87 10.16
C LEU A 201 -2.61 9.92 11.23
N PRO A 202 -3.80 9.31 11.05
CA PRO A 202 -4.30 8.31 11.99
C PRO A 202 -3.41 7.09 12.13
N GLU A 203 -2.80 6.58 11.03
CA GLU A 203 -1.84 5.48 11.08
C GLU A 203 -0.59 5.85 11.90
N MET A 204 -0.01 7.05 11.69
CA MET A 204 1.14 7.52 12.46
C MET A 204 0.83 7.66 13.96
N LYS A 205 -0.39 8.11 14.30
CA LYS A 205 -0.84 8.19 15.70
C LYS A 205 -1.04 6.81 16.32
N GLN A 206 -1.59 5.86 15.57
CA GLN A 206 -1.76 4.47 15.98
C GLN A 206 -0.42 3.84 16.34
N GLU A 207 0.56 3.97 15.45
CA GLU A 207 1.88 3.39 15.64
C GLU A 207 2.68 4.09 16.74
N ALA A 208 2.56 5.41 16.87
CA ALA A 208 3.17 6.12 18.00
C ALA A 208 2.59 5.64 19.35
N ALA A 209 1.29 5.46 19.44
CA ALA A 209 0.65 4.91 20.64
C ALA A 209 1.11 3.46 20.93
N PHE A 210 1.26 2.62 19.89
CA PHE A 210 1.83 1.28 20.02
C PHE A 210 3.26 1.32 20.60
N LEU A 211 4.06 2.31 20.21
CA LEU A 211 5.42 2.53 20.71
C LEU A 211 5.45 3.20 22.11
N GLY A 212 4.31 3.37 22.78
CA GLY A 212 4.21 3.97 24.11
C GLY A 212 4.31 5.50 24.12
N SER A 213 4.21 6.16 22.96
CA SER A 213 4.32 7.62 22.84
C SER A 213 3.06 8.34 23.32
N SER A 214 3.26 9.40 24.10
CA SER A 214 2.25 10.42 24.43
C SER A 214 2.46 11.72 23.65
N ALA A 215 3.35 11.73 22.68
CA ALA A 215 3.73 12.92 21.92
C ALA A 215 2.56 13.53 21.12
N LYS A 216 2.57 14.84 21.00
CA LYS A 216 1.74 15.54 20.00
C LYS A 216 2.33 15.32 18.62
N ILE A 217 1.52 14.80 17.69
CA ILE A 217 1.98 14.45 16.34
C ILE A 217 1.43 15.45 15.34
N TYR A 218 2.34 16.03 14.57
CA TYR A 218 2.05 16.91 13.43
C TYR A 218 2.63 16.30 12.15
N PHE A 219 1.91 16.47 11.04
CA PHE A 219 2.31 15.92 9.75
C PHE A 219 2.00 16.90 8.62
N THR A 220 3.02 17.24 7.86
CA THR A 220 2.90 18.07 6.66
C THR A 220 3.62 17.36 5.51
N PRO A 221 2.88 16.75 4.57
CA PRO A 221 3.47 16.19 3.37
C PRO A 221 3.70 17.26 2.31
N HIS A 222 4.79 17.10 1.55
CA HIS A 222 5.12 17.93 0.39
C HIS A 222 5.29 17.07 -0.84
N LEU A 223 4.88 17.59 -1.98
CA LEU A 223 5.17 17.01 -3.28
C LEU A 223 6.45 17.62 -3.82
N LEU A 224 7.34 16.78 -4.34
CA LEU A 224 8.60 17.17 -4.96
C LEU A 224 8.58 16.88 -6.47
N PRO A 225 9.41 17.57 -7.29
CA PRO A 225 9.64 17.25 -8.69
C PRO A 225 10.54 16.01 -8.83
N ALA A 226 10.10 14.90 -8.23
CA ALA A 226 10.73 13.59 -8.30
C ALA A 226 9.69 12.54 -8.67
N ILE A 227 10.12 11.47 -9.33
CA ILE A 227 9.18 10.42 -9.75
C ILE A 227 8.77 9.58 -8.54
N ARG A 228 9.72 9.07 -7.77
CA ARG A 228 9.53 8.10 -6.69
C ARG A 228 10.29 8.49 -5.44
N GLY A 229 9.88 7.88 -4.32
CA GLY A 229 10.52 7.97 -3.02
C GLY A 229 9.79 8.87 -2.04
N ILE A 230 10.13 8.68 -0.79
CA ILE A 230 9.70 9.48 0.37
C ILE A 230 10.94 9.76 1.21
#